data_b6b77781dd80b542dc82da3050dd3294
#
_entry.id   b6b77781dd80b542dc82da3050dd3294
#
_cell.length_a   1.000
_cell.length_b   1.000
_cell.length_c   1.000
_cell.angle_alpha   90.00
_cell.angle_beta   90.00
_cell.angle_gamma   90.00
#
_symmetry.space_group_name_H-M   'P 1'
#
loop_
_entity.id
_entity.type
_entity.pdbx_description
1 polymer ?
#
loop_
_entity_poly.entity_id
_entity_poly.type
_entity_poly.pdbx_seq_one_letter_code
_entity_poly.pdbx_strand_id
1 'polypeptide(L)'
;MGLIWRVGLWGWACEERLVGGIDMRQHSVLKARVIPAACCLVIALLFVAAPAMAATTEVTVTKYRDNNYSSVENETTLDLAELQALSSVASGGPLGMQGGIFIYPVPPTPWAYTPGSMSDFGEQNGTYVRNITDQVGGMNAGDEIWVVASDGYKTYFNHTNVYAPHASQGEMILSWENDTSTVPTYENGIRLFFYTPDDLNFTNEDMRDSMASWYWRLVADKYSPFGVFPSAMGLSSRTVSDLKIYPPHRYDFETGGDTTKWAYQGGVGASPGLNDPSGVVDTSKIADDDGIYEQTVSNYDGEHAAQRFVFDVVEGAANIEKLVVTWDGTSSHDDGSADQGATVYIWKNGAYEPLSGDITSDIGEYIDGNGNVTVLVKQNAATTDDGMGGLSHSRLETDYVKLVVTHHHRNSNLTL
;
A
#
# COMPACT_ATOMS: atom_id res chain seq x y z
N MET A 1 43.85 -3.82 -25.99
CA MET A 1 43.16 -3.08 -27.05
C MET A 1 42.30 -2.03 -26.35
N GLY A 2 42.71 -0.77 -26.44
CA GLY A 2 42.11 0.30 -25.59
C GLY A 2 40.80 0.81 -26.14
N LEU A 3 39.79 0.94 -25.31
CA LEU A 3 38.55 1.66 -25.59
C LEU A 3 38.72 3.13 -25.18
N ILE A 4 38.62 4.01 -26.16
CA ILE A 4 38.63 5.46 -25.97
C ILE A 4 37.17 5.94 -25.74
N TRP A 5 36.90 6.49 -24.56
CA TRP A 5 35.64 7.22 -24.33
C TRP A 5 35.71 8.62 -24.86
N ARG A 6 34.80 8.97 -25.80
CA ARG A 6 34.59 10.35 -26.26
C ARG A 6 33.53 11.02 -25.37
N VAL A 7 33.96 12.02 -24.61
CA VAL A 7 33.06 12.95 -23.91
C VAL A 7 32.69 14.06 -24.87
N GLY A 8 31.45 14.18 -25.27
CA GLY A 8 30.93 15.28 -26.08
C GLY A 8 30.60 16.48 -25.18
N LEU A 9 31.35 17.55 -25.30
CA LEU A 9 31.06 18.87 -24.74
C LEU A 9 30.03 19.59 -25.61
N TRP A 10 28.87 19.90 -25.06
CA TRP A 10 27.91 20.82 -25.68
C TRP A 10 28.31 22.24 -25.36
N GLY A 11 28.72 22.99 -26.41
CA GLY A 11 28.99 24.40 -26.34
C GLY A 11 27.69 25.22 -26.40
N TRP A 12 27.50 26.11 -25.48
CA TRP A 12 26.51 27.17 -25.53
C TRP A 12 27.10 28.34 -26.35
N ALA A 13 26.49 28.69 -27.49
CA ALA A 13 26.77 29.90 -28.21
C ALA A 13 25.92 31.04 -27.66
N CYS A 14 26.57 32.04 -27.07
CA CYS A 14 25.97 33.35 -26.83
C CYS A 14 26.11 34.21 -28.10
N GLU A 15 24.99 34.61 -28.63
CA GLU A 15 24.90 35.58 -29.74
C GLU A 15 24.83 37.00 -29.15
N GLU A 16 25.94 37.76 -29.25
CA GLU A 16 25.94 39.20 -28.97
C GLU A 16 25.64 39.98 -30.20
N ARG A 17 24.58 40.78 -30.20
CA ARG A 17 24.28 41.82 -31.18
C ARG A 17 25.11 43.08 -30.84
N LEU A 18 26.03 43.43 -31.73
CA LEU A 18 26.71 44.72 -31.76
C LEU A 18 25.85 45.77 -32.47
N VAL A 19 25.58 46.85 -31.81
CA VAL A 19 25.15 48.11 -32.44
C VAL A 19 26.04 49.26 -31.91
N GLY A 20 26.70 49.95 -32.82
CA GLY A 20 26.98 51.36 -32.74
C GLY A 20 28.32 51.78 -32.13
N GLY A 21 29.19 52.29 -33.00
CA GLY A 21 30.50 52.82 -32.80
C GLY A 21 30.61 54.06 -31.90
N ILE A 22 31.82 54.39 -31.55
CA ILE A 22 32.47 55.72 -31.55
C ILE A 22 33.93 55.52 -31.12
N ASP A 23 34.75 56.32 -31.74
CA ASP A 23 36.15 56.51 -31.94
C ASP A 23 37.01 56.88 -30.68
N MET A 24 38.30 56.63 -30.86
CA MET A 24 39.50 57.30 -30.34
C MET A 24 40.12 56.91 -28.97
N ARG A 25 41.31 56.31 -29.17
CA ARG A 25 42.59 56.56 -28.49
C ARG A 25 42.63 56.68 -26.96
N GLN A 26 43.28 55.81 -26.31
CA GLN A 26 44.58 56.07 -25.62
C GLN A 26 45.09 54.80 -24.88
N HIS A 27 46.41 54.72 -24.83
CA HIS A 27 47.23 53.72 -24.18
C HIS A 27 46.84 53.45 -22.73
N SER A 28 46.74 52.19 -22.36
CA SER A 28 47.15 51.75 -21.00
C SER A 28 47.38 50.24 -20.94
N VAL A 29 48.58 49.90 -20.67
CA VAL A 29 49.19 48.76 -19.95
C VAL A 29 48.27 47.57 -19.67
N LEU A 30 48.51 46.44 -20.37
CA LEU A 30 48.04 45.14 -20.00
C LEU A 30 48.55 44.75 -18.59
N LYS A 31 47.70 44.83 -17.57
CA LYS A 31 47.93 44.08 -16.33
C LYS A 31 47.31 42.71 -16.49
N ALA A 32 48.11 41.70 -16.84
CA ALA A 32 47.76 40.33 -16.72
C ALA A 32 47.35 40.02 -15.26
N ARG A 33 46.05 39.83 -14.99
CA ARG A 33 45.60 39.29 -13.73
C ARG A 33 45.83 37.80 -13.77
N VAL A 34 46.84 37.40 -13.01
CA VAL A 34 47.05 35.99 -12.61
C VAL A 34 45.81 35.59 -11.80
N ILE A 35 44.93 34.82 -12.39
CA ILE A 35 43.86 34.13 -11.65
C ILE A 35 44.59 33.04 -10.84
N PRO A 36 44.55 33.09 -9.51
CA PRO A 36 45.30 32.12 -8.72
C PRO A 36 44.73 30.73 -8.96
N ALA A 37 45.62 29.78 -9.27
CA ALA A 37 45.34 28.35 -9.45
C ALA A 37 44.60 27.69 -8.27
N ALA A 38 44.36 28.43 -7.18
CA ALA A 38 43.59 27.99 -6.03
C ALA A 38 42.09 27.79 -6.29
N CYS A 39 41.48 28.46 -7.31
CA CYS A 39 40.05 28.26 -7.62
C CYS A 39 39.76 26.92 -8.34
N CYS A 40 40.73 26.40 -9.10
CA CYS A 40 40.54 25.11 -9.78
C CYS A 40 40.69 23.93 -8.83
N LEU A 41 41.41 24.07 -7.73
CA LEU A 41 41.59 22.98 -6.73
C LEU A 41 40.36 22.82 -5.82
N VAL A 42 39.59 23.88 -5.59
CA VAL A 42 38.37 23.82 -4.75
C VAL A 42 37.19 23.19 -5.50
N ILE A 43 37.14 23.34 -6.84
CA ILE A 43 36.07 22.70 -7.64
C ILE A 43 36.33 21.18 -7.82
N ALA A 44 37.60 20.74 -7.79
CA ALA A 44 37.94 19.32 -7.88
C ALA A 44 37.68 18.53 -6.58
N LEU A 45 37.56 19.21 -5.42
CA LEU A 45 37.29 18.57 -4.14
C LEU A 45 35.81 18.51 -3.77
N LEU A 46 34.91 19.04 -4.61
CA LEU A 46 33.47 18.96 -4.43
C LEU A 46 32.81 17.79 -5.21
N PHE A 47 33.58 16.93 -5.85
CA PHE A 47 33.12 15.56 -6.07
C PHE A 47 33.18 14.83 -4.73
N VAL A 48 32.26 15.14 -3.83
CA VAL A 48 31.91 14.28 -2.72
C VAL A 48 31.52 12.96 -3.39
N ALA A 49 32.38 11.96 -3.30
CA ALA A 49 32.01 10.60 -3.62
C ALA A 49 30.70 10.36 -2.88
N ALA A 50 29.62 10.15 -3.61
CA ALA A 50 28.37 9.69 -2.98
C ALA A 50 28.80 8.54 -2.07
N PRO A 51 28.46 8.56 -0.77
CA PRO A 51 28.87 7.48 0.11
C PRO A 51 28.38 6.19 -0.55
N ALA A 52 29.33 5.28 -0.86
CA ALA A 52 28.97 3.94 -1.24
C ALA A 52 28.08 3.44 -0.10
N MET A 53 26.81 3.18 -0.37
CA MET A 53 25.88 2.67 0.64
C MET A 53 26.49 1.36 1.14
N ALA A 54 26.72 1.27 2.45
CA ALA A 54 27.20 0.03 3.03
C ALA A 54 26.17 -1.07 2.77
N ALA A 55 26.66 -2.26 2.42
CA ALA A 55 25.78 -3.41 2.28
C ALA A 55 25.07 -3.67 3.62
N THR A 56 23.76 -3.90 3.57
CA THR A 56 22.98 -4.29 4.76
C THR A 56 23.42 -5.68 5.24
N THR A 57 23.57 -5.84 6.54
CA THR A 57 23.99 -7.10 7.19
C THR A 57 22.98 -7.61 8.21
N GLU A 58 21.91 -6.86 8.40
CA GLU A 58 20.80 -7.16 9.31
C GLU A 58 19.49 -6.69 8.71
N VAL A 59 18.38 -7.25 9.17
CA VAL A 59 17.02 -6.89 8.77
C VAL A 59 16.17 -6.71 10.01
N THR A 60 15.52 -5.54 10.12
CA THR A 60 14.49 -5.29 11.13
C THR A 60 13.14 -5.73 10.59
N VAL A 61 12.42 -6.54 11.36
CA VAL A 61 11.05 -6.97 11.06
C VAL A 61 10.12 -6.35 12.07
N THR A 62 9.14 -5.57 11.58
CA THR A 62 8.17 -4.89 12.43
C THR A 62 6.76 -5.30 12.02
N LYS A 63 5.95 -5.78 12.95
CA LYS A 63 4.51 -5.98 12.80
C LYS A 63 3.77 -4.87 13.51
N TYR A 64 2.88 -4.19 12.81
CA TYR A 64 2.04 -3.14 13.37
C TYR A 64 0.72 -3.71 13.84
N ARG A 65 0.19 -3.15 14.94
CA ARG A 65 -1.05 -3.62 15.60
C ARG A 65 -2.29 -3.18 14.83
N ASP A 66 -2.22 -2.00 14.27
CA ASP A 66 -3.29 -1.34 13.56
C ASP A 66 -2.72 -0.51 12.40
N ASN A 67 -3.59 0.12 11.68
CA ASN A 67 -3.34 0.96 10.52
C ASN A 67 -2.71 2.31 10.81
N ASN A 68 -2.44 2.65 12.05
CA ASN A 68 -1.90 3.97 12.39
C ASN A 68 -0.37 4.03 12.23
N TYR A 69 0.27 3.00 11.66
CA TYR A 69 1.69 2.90 11.31
C TYR A 69 2.66 3.27 12.45
N SER A 70 2.17 3.56 13.64
CA SER A 70 2.95 3.96 14.81
C SER A 70 2.81 2.99 15.98
N SER A 71 1.76 2.16 16.00
CA SER A 71 1.53 1.19 17.05
C SER A 71 2.16 -0.15 16.68
N VAL A 72 3.36 -0.40 17.22
CA VAL A 72 4.08 -1.65 17.00
C VAL A 72 3.47 -2.75 17.86
N GLU A 73 3.12 -3.88 17.24
CA GLU A 73 2.71 -5.09 17.92
C GLU A 73 3.92 -5.91 18.36
N ASN A 74 4.83 -6.16 17.42
CA ASN A 74 6.05 -6.89 17.66
C ASN A 74 7.16 -6.43 16.73
N GLU A 75 8.42 -6.49 17.18
CA GLU A 75 9.58 -6.09 16.39
C GLU A 75 10.80 -6.91 16.77
N THR A 76 11.61 -7.28 15.81
CA THR A 76 12.91 -7.91 16.00
C THR A 76 13.89 -7.49 14.91
N THR A 77 15.19 -7.47 15.23
CA THR A 77 16.24 -7.29 14.23
C THR A 77 17.04 -8.58 14.18
N LEU A 78 17.26 -9.10 12.98
CA LEU A 78 17.96 -10.34 12.72
C LEU A 78 19.28 -10.02 12.02
N ASP A 79 20.39 -10.41 12.62
CA ASP A 79 21.69 -10.36 11.99
C ASP A 79 21.89 -11.53 11.01
N LEU A 80 23.05 -11.55 10.31
CA LEU A 80 23.35 -12.60 9.34
C LEU A 80 23.30 -14.00 9.95
N ALA A 81 23.82 -14.18 11.17
CA ALA A 81 23.87 -15.51 11.80
C ALA A 81 22.48 -16.00 12.17
N GLU A 82 21.62 -15.10 12.63
CA GLU A 82 20.23 -15.37 12.93
C GLU A 82 19.43 -15.67 11.66
N LEU A 83 19.63 -14.91 10.57
CA LEU A 83 19.02 -15.19 9.26
C LEU A 83 19.42 -16.57 8.74
N GLN A 84 20.71 -16.95 8.86
CA GLN A 84 21.21 -18.27 8.47
C GLN A 84 20.61 -19.40 9.32
N ALA A 85 20.30 -19.14 10.58
CA ALA A 85 19.69 -20.12 11.48
C ALA A 85 18.19 -20.40 11.18
N LEU A 86 17.49 -19.51 10.46
CA LEU A 86 16.07 -19.62 10.11
C LEU A 86 15.79 -20.50 8.88
N SER A 87 16.49 -21.61 8.69
CA SER A 87 16.33 -22.49 7.51
C SER A 87 16.76 -21.80 6.21
N SER A 88 18.05 -21.65 6.04
CA SER A 88 18.64 -21.16 4.80
C SER A 88 18.31 -22.07 3.61
N VAL A 89 18.18 -21.48 2.44
CA VAL A 89 17.88 -22.17 1.19
C VAL A 89 18.80 -21.66 0.08
N ALA A 90 19.33 -22.61 -0.70
CA ALA A 90 20.06 -22.33 -1.94
C ALA A 90 19.09 -22.36 -3.13
N SER A 91 19.34 -21.52 -4.13
CA SER A 91 18.55 -21.55 -5.38
C SER A 91 18.78 -22.82 -6.20
N GLY A 92 19.94 -23.48 -6.00
CA GLY A 92 20.29 -24.69 -6.73
C GLY A 92 20.72 -24.44 -8.19
N GLY A 93 20.92 -23.19 -8.55
CA GLY A 93 21.35 -22.71 -9.85
C GLY A 93 21.24 -21.20 -9.98
N PRO A 94 21.72 -20.62 -11.10
CA PRO A 94 21.68 -19.17 -11.32
C PRO A 94 20.26 -18.63 -11.36
N LEU A 95 19.99 -17.57 -10.59
CA LEU A 95 18.72 -16.85 -10.62
C LEU A 95 18.71 -15.78 -11.71
N GLY A 96 17.67 -15.80 -12.53
CA GLY A 96 17.41 -14.78 -13.53
C GLY A 96 16.21 -13.91 -13.18
N MET A 97 16.28 -12.61 -13.48
CA MET A 97 15.13 -11.70 -13.36
C MET A 97 15.03 -10.82 -14.60
N GLN A 98 13.81 -10.71 -15.13
CA GLN A 98 13.56 -9.90 -16.31
C GLN A 98 13.41 -8.43 -15.94
N GLY A 99 14.24 -7.57 -16.54
CA GLY A 99 14.13 -6.12 -16.47
C GLY A 99 13.09 -5.56 -17.43
N GLY A 100 13.00 -4.23 -17.51
CA GLY A 100 12.24 -3.53 -18.54
C GLY A 100 12.78 -3.88 -19.92
N ILE A 101 11.89 -3.98 -20.91
CA ILE A 101 12.27 -4.36 -22.29
C ILE A 101 12.65 -3.11 -23.06
N PHE A 102 13.95 -2.92 -23.29
CA PHE A 102 14.51 -1.79 -24.06
C PHE A 102 15.17 -2.26 -25.38
N ILE A 103 14.73 -3.39 -25.95
CA ILE A 103 15.35 -4.04 -27.09
C ILE A 103 14.49 -3.95 -28.34
N TYR A 104 15.19 -3.93 -29.48
CA TYR A 104 14.57 -3.98 -30.79
C TYR A 104 14.88 -5.34 -31.45
N PRO A 105 13.93 -6.02 -32.11
CA PRO A 105 12.53 -5.59 -32.32
C PRO A 105 11.69 -5.66 -31.03
N VAL A 106 10.76 -4.72 -30.91
CA VAL A 106 9.82 -4.69 -29.76
C VAL A 106 8.95 -5.93 -29.80
N PRO A 107 8.78 -6.64 -28.67
CA PRO A 107 7.95 -7.84 -28.60
C PRO A 107 6.47 -7.48 -28.84
N PRO A 108 5.64 -8.47 -29.22
CA PRO A 108 4.23 -8.25 -29.55
C PRO A 108 3.40 -7.79 -28.33
N THR A 109 3.85 -8.09 -27.11
CA THR A 109 3.26 -7.63 -25.86
C THR A 109 4.35 -7.14 -24.92
N PRO A 110 4.06 -6.19 -24.02
CA PRO A 110 5.04 -5.71 -23.06
C PRO A 110 5.47 -6.78 -22.03
N TRP A 111 4.68 -7.85 -21.89
CA TRP A 111 4.88 -8.93 -20.95
C TRP A 111 5.80 -10.04 -21.46
N ALA A 112 6.01 -10.11 -22.78
CA ALA A 112 6.70 -11.26 -23.38
C ALA A 112 8.10 -11.47 -22.80
N TYR A 113 8.42 -12.74 -22.59
CA TYR A 113 9.78 -13.15 -22.22
C TYR A 113 10.76 -12.70 -23.31
N THR A 114 11.85 -12.07 -22.87
CA THR A 114 12.87 -11.55 -23.78
C THR A 114 14.24 -11.86 -23.16
N PRO A 115 14.99 -12.84 -23.71
CA PRO A 115 16.28 -13.27 -23.15
C PRO A 115 17.28 -12.13 -22.95
N GLY A 116 17.31 -11.15 -23.87
CA GLY A 116 18.22 -10.00 -23.80
C GLY A 116 17.88 -9.00 -22.68
N SER A 117 16.73 -9.09 -22.00
CA SER A 117 16.36 -8.28 -20.85
C SER A 117 16.52 -9.04 -19.52
N MET A 118 16.99 -10.28 -19.55
CA MET A 118 17.30 -11.06 -18.34
C MET A 118 18.61 -10.60 -17.73
N SER A 119 18.61 -10.43 -16.42
CA SER A 119 19.81 -10.25 -15.61
C SER A 119 20.06 -11.56 -14.86
N ASP A 120 21.28 -12.07 -14.96
CA ASP A 120 21.75 -13.25 -14.23
C ASP A 120 22.43 -12.78 -12.92
N PHE A 121 22.00 -13.34 -11.81
CA PHE A 121 22.50 -13.02 -10.46
C PHE A 121 23.38 -14.12 -9.86
N GLY A 122 23.62 -15.20 -10.60
CA GLY A 122 24.33 -16.38 -10.10
C GLY A 122 23.48 -17.18 -9.10
N GLU A 123 24.07 -18.22 -8.53
CA GLU A 123 23.43 -18.99 -7.48
C GLU A 123 23.32 -18.15 -6.21
N GLN A 124 22.17 -18.21 -5.54
CA GLN A 124 21.83 -17.39 -4.38
C GLN A 124 21.55 -18.28 -3.16
N ASN A 125 22.06 -17.85 -1.99
CA ASN A 125 21.69 -18.41 -0.69
C ASN A 125 20.96 -17.35 0.12
N GLY A 126 19.87 -17.74 0.78
CA GLY A 126 19.04 -16.81 1.52
C GLY A 126 18.10 -17.48 2.51
N THR A 127 17.19 -16.68 3.06
CA THR A 127 16.20 -17.10 4.04
C THR A 127 14.81 -16.77 3.52
N TYR A 128 13.85 -17.68 3.69
CA TYR A 128 12.47 -17.47 3.31
C TYR A 128 11.87 -16.25 4.03
N VAL A 129 11.27 -15.33 3.31
CA VAL A 129 10.61 -14.15 3.89
C VAL A 129 9.56 -14.56 4.92
N ARG A 130 8.78 -15.63 4.68
CA ARG A 130 7.81 -16.16 5.65
C ARG A 130 8.46 -16.54 6.98
N ASN A 131 9.63 -17.21 6.97
CA ASN A 131 10.32 -17.61 8.21
C ASN A 131 10.85 -16.39 8.98
N ILE A 132 11.22 -15.33 8.27
CA ILE A 132 11.64 -14.06 8.85
C ILE A 132 10.44 -13.35 9.48
N THR A 133 9.31 -13.25 8.77
CA THR A 133 8.09 -12.61 9.29
C THR A 133 7.48 -13.39 10.46
N ASP A 134 7.62 -14.71 10.50
CA ASP A 134 7.17 -15.56 11.62
C ASP A 134 7.84 -15.21 12.95
N GLN A 135 9.01 -14.56 12.95
CA GLN A 135 9.69 -14.10 14.17
C GLN A 135 8.92 -13.01 14.91
N VAL A 136 7.99 -12.34 14.24
CA VAL A 136 7.10 -11.32 14.83
C VAL A 136 5.63 -11.76 14.87
N GLY A 137 5.35 -13.07 14.68
CA GLY A 137 3.99 -13.64 14.67
C GLY A 137 3.36 -13.74 13.28
N GLY A 138 4.15 -13.53 12.21
CA GLY A 138 3.72 -13.71 10.83
C GLY A 138 2.71 -12.68 10.32
N MET A 139 2.20 -12.93 9.11
CA MET A 139 1.15 -12.12 8.49
C MET A 139 -0.20 -12.83 8.60
N ASN A 140 -1.26 -12.08 8.75
CA ASN A 140 -2.64 -12.56 8.62
C ASN A 140 -3.15 -12.35 7.20
N ALA A 141 -4.24 -13.03 6.84
CA ALA A 141 -4.94 -12.75 5.59
C ALA A 141 -5.41 -11.28 5.57
N GLY A 142 -5.05 -10.58 4.50
CA GLY A 142 -5.33 -9.14 4.34
C GLY A 142 -4.17 -8.23 4.75
N ASP A 143 -3.15 -8.74 5.47
CA ASP A 143 -1.96 -7.96 5.76
C ASP A 143 -1.14 -7.70 4.48
N GLU A 144 -0.51 -6.54 4.43
CA GLU A 144 0.46 -6.15 3.42
C GLU A 144 1.86 -6.05 4.03
N ILE A 145 2.87 -6.55 3.33
CA ILE A 145 4.28 -6.39 3.71
C ILE A 145 4.96 -5.36 2.82
N TRP A 146 5.72 -4.46 3.44
CA TRP A 146 6.63 -3.55 2.78
C TRP A 146 8.06 -4.07 2.93
N VAL A 147 8.70 -4.34 1.82
CA VAL A 147 10.14 -4.63 1.76
C VAL A 147 10.85 -3.32 1.51
N VAL A 148 11.58 -2.82 2.49
CA VAL A 148 12.21 -1.50 2.49
C VAL A 148 13.72 -1.64 2.40
N ALA A 149 14.30 -0.97 1.43
CA ALA A 149 15.74 -0.86 1.24
C ALA A 149 16.32 0.31 2.05
N SER A 150 17.59 0.26 2.37
CA SER A 150 18.29 1.30 3.13
C SER A 150 18.34 2.66 2.43
N ASP A 151 18.10 2.71 1.10
CA ASP A 151 17.97 3.95 0.31
C ASP A 151 16.52 4.51 0.30
N GLY A 152 15.59 3.82 0.98
CA GLY A 152 14.19 4.18 1.02
C GLY A 152 13.35 3.60 -0.12
N TYR A 153 13.94 2.82 -1.04
CA TYR A 153 13.18 2.08 -2.04
C TYR A 153 12.25 1.09 -1.38
N LYS A 154 11.01 0.97 -1.87
CA LYS A 154 9.98 0.10 -1.29
C LYS A 154 9.34 -0.76 -2.36
N THR A 155 9.05 -2.00 -2.01
CA THR A 155 8.15 -2.89 -2.74
C THR A 155 7.13 -3.49 -1.78
N TYR A 156 5.93 -3.73 -2.31
CA TYR A 156 4.75 -4.12 -1.54
C TYR A 156 4.25 -5.47 -2.01
N PHE A 157 3.82 -6.31 -1.06
CA PHE A 157 3.28 -7.64 -1.35
C PHE A 157 2.21 -7.98 -0.32
N ASN A 158 1.25 -8.81 -0.68
CA ASN A 158 0.23 -9.28 0.25
C ASN A 158 0.64 -10.60 0.93
N HIS A 159 -0.18 -11.03 1.88
CA HIS A 159 -0.03 -12.30 2.56
C HIS A 159 0.13 -13.49 1.59
N THR A 160 -0.64 -13.53 0.50
CA THR A 160 -0.59 -14.64 -0.46
C THR A 160 0.77 -14.74 -1.15
N ASN A 161 1.38 -13.61 -1.52
CA ASN A 161 2.72 -13.62 -2.12
C ASN A 161 3.79 -14.22 -1.21
N VAL A 162 3.64 -14.11 0.13
CA VAL A 162 4.61 -14.59 1.11
C VAL A 162 4.33 -16.02 1.57
N TYR A 163 3.07 -16.36 1.85
CA TYR A 163 2.71 -17.62 2.53
C TYR A 163 2.08 -18.68 1.62
N ALA A 164 1.52 -18.29 0.48
CA ALA A 164 0.92 -19.17 -0.48
C ALA A 164 1.17 -18.69 -1.92
N PRO A 165 2.46 -18.47 -2.31
CA PRO A 165 2.77 -17.89 -3.59
C PRO A 165 2.29 -18.78 -4.74
N HIS A 166 1.87 -18.16 -5.83
CA HIS A 166 1.61 -18.86 -7.07
C HIS A 166 2.89 -19.55 -7.57
N ALA A 167 2.75 -20.70 -8.24
CA ALA A 167 3.91 -21.46 -8.73
C ALA A 167 4.85 -20.63 -9.61
N SER A 168 4.32 -19.78 -10.48
CA SER A 168 5.13 -18.88 -11.33
C SER A 168 5.88 -17.80 -10.54
N GLN A 169 5.43 -17.42 -9.34
CA GLN A 169 6.19 -16.52 -8.49
C GLN A 169 7.32 -17.25 -7.77
N GLY A 170 7.00 -18.44 -7.25
CA GLY A 170 7.84 -19.14 -6.31
C GLY A 170 7.97 -18.44 -4.96
N GLU A 171 8.84 -18.94 -4.12
CA GLU A 171 9.06 -18.45 -2.77
C GLU A 171 9.81 -17.12 -2.75
N MET A 172 9.40 -16.20 -1.88
CA MET A 172 10.11 -14.96 -1.60
C MET A 172 11.28 -15.21 -0.64
N ILE A 173 12.49 -14.84 -1.07
CA ILE A 173 13.74 -15.09 -0.33
C ILE A 173 14.49 -13.78 -0.14
N LEU A 174 14.98 -13.52 1.07
CA LEU A 174 16.03 -12.54 1.30
C LEU A 174 17.38 -13.22 1.17
N SER A 175 18.06 -12.99 0.05
CA SER A 175 19.40 -13.50 -0.19
C SER A 175 20.45 -12.63 0.48
N TRP A 176 21.38 -13.25 1.15
CA TRP A 176 22.51 -12.63 1.83
C TRP A 176 23.88 -13.12 1.29
N GLU A 177 23.85 -14.03 0.29
CA GLU A 177 25.04 -14.60 -0.34
C GLU A 177 24.76 -15.00 -1.79
N ASN A 178 25.75 -14.83 -2.65
CA ASN A 178 25.79 -15.45 -3.96
C ASN A 178 27.00 -16.39 -4.07
N ASP A 179 27.19 -17.02 -5.24
CA ASP A 179 28.29 -17.94 -5.55
C ASP A 179 29.71 -17.34 -5.38
N THR A 180 29.84 -16.04 -5.23
CA THR A 180 31.12 -15.33 -5.14
C THR A 180 31.37 -14.63 -3.81
N SER A 181 30.33 -14.26 -3.07
CA SER A 181 30.48 -13.43 -1.87
C SER A 181 29.25 -13.46 -0.97
N THR A 182 29.51 -13.28 0.33
CA THR A 182 28.50 -13.14 1.39
C THR A 182 28.49 -11.69 1.90
N VAL A 183 27.37 -11.17 2.43
CA VAL A 183 27.36 -9.85 3.09
C VAL A 183 28.42 -9.82 4.22
N PRO A 184 29.16 -8.70 4.42
CA PRO A 184 28.98 -7.40 3.79
C PRO A 184 29.70 -7.21 2.44
N THR A 185 30.40 -8.23 1.92
CA THR A 185 31.15 -8.12 0.66
C THR A 185 30.28 -8.36 -0.58
N TYR A 186 29.09 -8.97 -0.40
CA TYR A 186 28.09 -9.07 -1.45
C TYR A 186 27.53 -7.68 -1.78
N GLU A 187 27.83 -7.20 -2.99
CA GLU A 187 27.59 -5.81 -3.39
C GLU A 187 26.11 -5.38 -3.40
N ASN A 188 25.20 -6.34 -3.52
CA ASN A 188 23.76 -6.08 -3.47
C ASN A 188 23.22 -5.94 -2.03
N GLY A 189 24.06 -6.24 -1.01
CA GLY A 189 23.60 -6.38 0.37
C GLY A 189 22.56 -7.49 0.49
N ILE A 190 21.74 -7.46 1.52
CA ILE A 190 20.58 -8.36 1.61
C ILE A 190 19.58 -7.97 0.53
N ARG A 191 19.19 -8.93 -0.33
CA ARG A 191 18.39 -8.67 -1.51
C ARG A 191 17.20 -9.60 -1.64
N LEU A 192 16.03 -9.06 -2.07
CA LEU A 192 14.84 -9.84 -2.33
C LEU A 192 14.91 -10.56 -3.68
N PHE A 193 14.62 -11.87 -3.69
CA PHE A 193 14.46 -12.70 -4.89
C PHE A 193 13.19 -13.54 -4.83
N PHE A 194 12.82 -14.12 -5.99
CA PHE A 194 11.72 -15.06 -6.16
C PHE A 194 12.30 -16.37 -6.70
N TYR A 195 12.15 -17.46 -5.96
CA TYR A 195 12.65 -18.77 -6.35
C TYR A 195 11.57 -19.53 -7.11
N THR A 196 11.46 -19.26 -8.41
CA THR A 196 10.55 -19.99 -9.30
C THR A 196 10.98 -21.45 -9.41
N PRO A 197 10.07 -22.42 -9.32
CA PRO A 197 10.46 -23.83 -9.22
C PRO A 197 10.83 -24.48 -10.56
N ASP A 198 10.55 -23.87 -11.69
CA ASP A 198 10.69 -24.47 -13.02
C ASP A 198 12.04 -24.19 -13.68
N ASP A 199 12.50 -22.93 -13.71
CA ASP A 199 13.74 -22.56 -14.42
C ASP A 199 14.58 -21.50 -13.71
N LEU A 200 14.21 -21.12 -12.47
CA LEU A 200 14.86 -20.08 -11.66
C LEU A 200 14.86 -18.69 -12.31
N ASN A 201 13.98 -18.47 -13.28
CA ASN A 201 13.82 -17.18 -13.95
C ASN A 201 12.48 -16.55 -13.58
N PHE A 202 12.50 -15.40 -12.91
CA PHE A 202 11.30 -14.63 -12.65
C PHE A 202 11.12 -13.57 -13.74
N THR A 203 10.17 -13.83 -14.63
CA THR A 203 9.90 -13.04 -15.83
C THR A 203 8.81 -11.99 -15.60
N ASN A 204 8.65 -11.09 -16.55
CA ASN A 204 7.52 -10.15 -16.54
C ASN A 204 6.17 -10.88 -16.70
N GLU A 205 6.15 -11.98 -17.43
CA GLU A 205 4.96 -12.82 -17.57
C GLU A 205 4.60 -13.51 -16.25
N ASP A 206 5.59 -14.05 -15.53
CA ASP A 206 5.40 -14.62 -14.20
C ASP A 206 4.85 -13.59 -13.20
N MET A 207 5.38 -12.36 -13.22
CA MET A 207 4.84 -11.27 -12.41
C MET A 207 3.38 -10.98 -12.73
N ARG A 208 2.99 -10.97 -14.02
CA ARG A 208 1.60 -10.77 -14.44
C ARG A 208 0.68 -11.88 -13.94
N ASP A 209 1.12 -13.13 -14.10
CA ASP A 209 0.28 -14.30 -13.86
C ASP A 209 0.19 -14.69 -12.38
N SER A 210 1.13 -14.22 -11.56
CA SER A 210 1.23 -14.57 -10.14
C SER A 210 0.83 -13.47 -9.16
N MET A 211 0.72 -12.23 -9.59
CA MET A 211 0.49 -11.08 -8.70
C MET A 211 -0.68 -10.23 -9.17
N ALA A 212 -1.43 -9.66 -8.23
CA ALA A 212 -2.43 -8.65 -8.55
C ALA A 212 -1.79 -7.39 -9.18
N SER A 213 -2.54 -6.69 -10.02
CA SER A 213 -2.00 -5.58 -10.84
C SER A 213 -1.41 -4.41 -10.05
N TRP A 214 -1.84 -4.17 -8.82
CA TRP A 214 -1.23 -3.15 -7.95
C TRP A 214 0.19 -3.51 -7.49
N TYR A 215 0.56 -4.79 -7.48
CA TYR A 215 1.93 -5.23 -7.15
C TYR A 215 2.87 -5.29 -8.36
N TRP A 216 2.37 -5.09 -9.58
CA TRP A 216 3.23 -5.03 -10.75
C TRP A 216 4.18 -3.84 -10.71
N ARG A 217 5.43 -4.06 -11.02
CA ARG A 217 6.38 -2.99 -11.24
C ARG A 217 6.41 -2.59 -12.70
N LEU A 218 5.99 -1.37 -13.00
CA LEU A 218 5.97 -0.79 -14.33
C LEU A 218 7.00 0.35 -14.41
N VAL A 219 7.69 0.46 -15.53
CA VAL A 219 8.71 1.47 -15.79
C VAL A 219 8.28 2.29 -17.01
N ALA A 220 8.29 3.62 -16.88
CA ALA A 220 8.00 4.51 -18.01
C ALA A 220 9.10 4.45 -19.05
N ASP A 221 8.73 4.29 -20.32
CA ASP A 221 9.66 4.40 -21.45
C ASP A 221 9.01 5.14 -22.62
N LYS A 222 9.53 6.32 -22.90
CA LYS A 222 9.06 7.16 -24.01
C LYS A 222 9.32 6.58 -25.40
N TYR A 223 10.19 5.60 -25.51
CA TYR A 223 10.50 4.92 -26.78
C TYR A 223 9.69 3.64 -26.97
N SER A 224 9.01 3.19 -25.94
CA SER A 224 8.10 2.05 -26.00
C SER A 224 6.84 2.42 -26.78
N PRO A 225 6.36 1.56 -27.69
CA PRO A 225 5.06 1.74 -28.31
C PRO A 225 3.91 1.60 -27.28
N PHE A 226 4.19 1.06 -26.10
CA PHE A 226 3.24 0.89 -25.00
C PHE A 226 3.32 2.04 -23.98
N GLY A 227 4.34 2.93 -24.06
CA GLY A 227 4.59 3.99 -23.08
C GLY A 227 5.17 3.53 -21.76
N VAL A 228 4.97 2.25 -21.41
CA VAL A 228 5.47 1.62 -20.18
C VAL A 228 5.91 0.19 -20.47
N PHE A 229 6.79 -0.35 -19.63
CA PHE A 229 7.15 -1.77 -19.61
C PHE A 229 7.07 -2.33 -18.19
N PRO A 230 6.64 -3.58 -18.03
CA PRO A 230 6.82 -4.30 -16.77
C PRO A 230 8.30 -4.59 -16.52
N SER A 231 8.66 -4.71 -15.23
CA SER A 231 10.01 -5.03 -14.78
C SER A 231 9.95 -5.89 -13.53
N ALA A 232 9.96 -7.21 -13.71
CA ALA A 232 10.02 -8.15 -12.61
C ALA A 232 11.26 -7.91 -11.72
N MET A 233 12.42 -7.59 -12.34
CA MET A 233 13.64 -7.20 -11.63
C MET A 233 13.43 -5.98 -10.73
N GLY A 234 12.50 -5.08 -11.07
CA GLY A 234 12.18 -3.92 -10.25
C GLY A 234 11.46 -4.27 -8.94
N LEU A 235 10.99 -5.49 -8.74
CA LEU A 235 10.48 -5.97 -7.46
C LEU A 235 11.59 -6.45 -6.52
N SER A 236 12.78 -6.73 -7.05
CA SER A 236 13.93 -7.22 -6.30
C SER A 236 14.66 -6.08 -5.61
N SER A 237 14.15 -5.65 -4.45
CA SER A 237 14.79 -4.64 -3.60
C SER A 237 16.17 -5.12 -3.17
N ARG A 238 17.21 -4.30 -3.39
CA ARG A 238 18.58 -4.55 -2.90
C ARG A 238 18.82 -3.77 -1.60
N THR A 239 19.80 -4.16 -0.82
CA THR A 239 20.14 -3.55 0.47
C THR A 239 18.90 -3.44 1.38
N VAL A 240 18.10 -4.52 1.44
CA VAL A 240 16.91 -4.58 2.31
C VAL A 240 17.34 -4.40 3.76
N SER A 241 16.73 -3.45 4.45
CA SER A 241 16.97 -3.13 5.86
C SER A 241 15.76 -3.42 6.73
N ASP A 242 14.53 -3.35 6.16
CA ASP A 242 13.31 -3.51 6.92
C ASP A 242 12.27 -4.35 6.18
N LEU A 243 11.55 -5.16 6.94
CA LEU A 243 10.29 -5.78 6.58
C LEU A 243 9.20 -5.23 7.51
N LYS A 244 8.18 -4.58 6.97
CA LYS A 244 7.11 -3.95 7.75
C LYS A 244 5.77 -4.55 7.39
N ILE A 245 5.08 -5.14 8.36
CA ILE A 245 3.79 -5.81 8.18
C ILE A 245 2.69 -4.88 8.70
N TYR A 246 1.76 -4.54 7.84
CA TYR A 246 0.63 -3.66 8.12
C TYR A 246 -0.69 -4.42 7.97
N PRO A 247 -1.57 -4.41 8.99
CA PRO A 247 -2.91 -4.97 8.88
C PRO A 247 -3.83 -4.06 8.05
N PRO A 248 -5.01 -4.57 7.64
CA PRO A 248 -6.08 -3.74 7.09
C PRO A 248 -6.44 -2.57 8.00
N HIS A 249 -6.88 -1.45 7.40
CA HIS A 249 -7.30 -0.28 8.14
C HIS A 249 -8.62 -0.54 8.87
N ARG A 250 -8.66 -0.27 10.18
CA ARG A 250 -9.82 -0.43 11.03
C ARG A 250 -10.36 0.92 11.49
N TYR A 251 -11.62 1.18 11.23
CA TYR A 251 -12.37 2.33 11.69
C TYR A 251 -13.41 1.86 12.70
N ASP A 252 -13.31 2.24 13.94
CA ASP A 252 -14.24 1.96 15.02
C ASP A 252 -14.27 3.10 16.03
N PHE A 253 -15.04 2.94 17.11
CA PHE A 253 -15.21 3.96 18.13
C PHE A 253 -14.41 3.69 19.42
N GLU A 254 -13.44 2.78 19.42
CA GLU A 254 -12.60 2.46 20.58
C GLU A 254 -11.99 3.71 21.24
N THR A 255 -11.62 4.72 20.45
CA THR A 255 -11.14 6.01 20.93
C THR A 255 -12.23 7.08 21.01
N GLY A 256 -13.51 6.71 20.91
CA GLY A 256 -14.65 7.62 20.77
C GLY A 256 -14.82 8.18 19.36
N GLY A 257 -15.85 9.01 19.16
CA GLY A 257 -16.02 9.77 17.93
C GLY A 257 -14.97 10.88 17.83
N ASP A 258 -14.47 11.12 16.62
CA ASP A 258 -13.48 12.15 16.33
C ASP A 258 -13.78 12.84 14.97
N THR A 259 -12.78 13.41 14.32
CA THR A 259 -12.93 14.07 13.02
C THR A 259 -12.98 13.09 11.84
N THR A 260 -12.82 11.79 12.08
CA THR A 260 -12.78 10.75 11.04
C THR A 260 -13.94 9.76 11.14
N LYS A 261 -14.75 9.84 12.18
CA LYS A 261 -15.89 8.93 12.41
C LYS A 261 -16.98 9.57 13.27
N TRP A 262 -18.22 9.35 12.87
CA TRP A 262 -19.40 9.92 13.53
C TRP A 262 -20.49 8.88 13.63
N ALA A 263 -21.28 8.97 14.71
CA ALA A 263 -22.43 8.13 14.92
C ALA A 263 -23.67 8.98 15.25
N TYR A 264 -24.81 8.60 14.68
CA TYR A 264 -26.08 9.29 14.82
C TYR A 264 -27.21 8.32 15.08
N GLN A 265 -28.29 8.79 15.75
CA GLN A 265 -29.42 7.96 16.09
C GLN A 265 -30.76 8.70 15.93
N GLY A 266 -31.85 7.96 15.83
CA GLY A 266 -33.21 8.49 15.80
C GLY A 266 -34.20 7.61 15.05
N GLY A 267 -35.44 8.11 14.93
CA GLY A 267 -36.45 7.52 14.07
C GLY A 267 -36.23 7.88 12.62
N VAL A 268 -36.45 6.94 11.72
CA VAL A 268 -36.39 7.15 10.27
C VAL A 268 -37.56 6.52 9.57
N GLY A 269 -37.99 7.12 8.45
CA GLY A 269 -39.03 6.54 7.58
C GLY A 269 -38.50 5.30 6.81
N ALA A 270 -39.36 4.75 5.96
CA ALA A 270 -39.05 3.56 5.16
C ALA A 270 -37.84 3.75 4.23
N SER A 271 -37.66 4.97 3.71
CA SER A 271 -36.56 5.32 2.78
C SER A 271 -35.81 6.54 3.31
N PRO A 272 -34.85 6.35 4.25
CA PRO A 272 -34.08 7.45 4.83
C PRO A 272 -33.08 8.03 3.82
N GLY A 273 -32.81 9.33 3.96
CA GLY A 273 -31.74 10.00 3.21
C GLY A 273 -30.36 9.75 3.80
N LEU A 274 -29.31 10.19 3.10
CA LEU A 274 -27.91 10.03 3.53
C LEU A 274 -27.65 10.54 4.96
N ASN A 275 -28.32 11.64 5.34
CA ASN A 275 -28.08 12.30 6.61
C ASN A 275 -29.07 11.90 7.72
N ASP A 276 -29.92 10.92 7.49
CA ASP A 276 -30.89 10.42 8.46
C ASP A 276 -30.39 9.12 9.12
N PRO A 277 -30.55 8.98 10.44
CA PRO A 277 -30.94 9.98 11.43
C PRO A 277 -29.81 10.97 11.76
N SER A 278 -30.12 12.03 12.55
CA SER A 278 -29.19 13.11 12.90
C SER A 278 -28.98 13.35 14.40
N GLY A 279 -29.68 12.63 15.28
CA GLY A 279 -29.45 12.65 16.73
C GLY A 279 -28.07 12.07 17.09
N VAL A 280 -27.40 12.62 18.09
CA VAL A 280 -26.05 12.21 18.49
C VAL A 280 -26.07 10.90 19.29
N VAL A 281 -25.14 10.02 19.04
CA VAL A 281 -24.90 8.77 19.77
C VAL A 281 -23.85 8.99 20.87
N ASP A 282 -24.01 8.32 22.00
CA ASP A 282 -22.92 8.19 22.98
C ASP A 282 -21.92 7.12 22.46
N THR A 283 -20.86 7.58 21.82
CA THR A 283 -19.88 6.70 21.16
C THR A 283 -19.09 5.83 22.15
N SER A 284 -19.09 6.17 23.46
CA SER A 284 -18.44 5.32 24.47
C SER A 284 -19.13 3.98 24.71
N LYS A 285 -20.40 3.87 24.29
CA LYS A 285 -21.19 2.64 24.42
C LYS A 285 -21.18 1.74 23.18
N ILE A 286 -20.51 2.16 22.13
CA ILE A 286 -20.36 1.42 20.87
C ILE A 286 -18.89 1.21 20.53
N ALA A 287 -18.02 1.44 21.51
CA ALA A 287 -16.57 1.40 21.36
C ALA A 287 -16.01 -0.03 21.37
N ASP A 288 -16.55 -0.87 22.24
CA ASP A 288 -16.09 -2.22 22.52
C ASP A 288 -17.29 -3.19 22.56
N ASP A 289 -17.05 -4.43 22.15
CA ASP A 289 -18.00 -5.55 22.29
C ASP A 289 -17.97 -6.04 23.75
N ASP A 290 -18.64 -5.29 24.65
CA ASP A 290 -18.61 -5.52 26.12
C ASP A 290 -19.99 -5.71 26.75
N GLY A 291 -21.06 -5.70 25.94
CA GLY A 291 -22.45 -5.83 26.37
C GLY A 291 -23.04 -4.54 26.92
N ILE A 292 -22.42 -3.38 26.66
CA ILE A 292 -22.94 -2.05 27.00
C ILE A 292 -23.51 -1.40 25.74
N TYR A 293 -24.81 -1.24 25.69
CA TYR A 293 -25.51 -0.84 24.48
C TYR A 293 -25.87 0.64 24.46
N GLU A 294 -25.77 1.27 23.28
CA GLU A 294 -26.46 2.53 22.97
C GLU A 294 -27.83 2.24 22.38
N GLN A 295 -28.86 2.69 23.07
CA GLN A 295 -30.23 2.42 22.68
C GLN A 295 -30.87 3.59 21.92
N THR A 296 -31.54 3.26 20.85
CA THR A 296 -32.39 4.17 20.07
C THR A 296 -33.84 3.71 20.09
N VAL A 297 -34.77 4.64 20.31
CA VAL A 297 -36.22 4.40 20.27
C VAL A 297 -36.83 5.34 19.27
N SER A 298 -37.67 4.82 18.38
CA SER A 298 -38.51 5.67 17.51
C SER A 298 -39.77 6.15 18.25
N ASN A 299 -40.09 7.42 18.11
CA ASN A 299 -41.14 8.08 18.85
C ASN A 299 -42.40 8.41 18.03
N TYR A 300 -42.42 8.11 16.72
CA TYR A 300 -43.53 8.43 15.86
C TYR A 300 -44.03 7.20 15.09
N ASP A 301 -45.32 7.12 14.89
CA ASP A 301 -45.97 6.09 14.08
C ASP A 301 -45.37 6.02 12.66
N GLY A 302 -45.10 4.83 12.18
CA GLY A 302 -44.46 4.57 10.88
C GLY A 302 -42.98 4.78 10.81
N GLU A 303 -42.31 5.22 11.90
CA GLU A 303 -40.84 5.32 11.93
C GLU A 303 -40.17 4.07 12.51
N HIS A 304 -38.96 3.77 12.03
CA HIS A 304 -38.08 2.73 12.50
C HIS A 304 -36.99 3.32 13.38
N ALA A 305 -36.64 2.66 14.48
CA ALA A 305 -35.42 3.00 15.19
C ALA A 305 -34.18 2.70 14.32
N ALA A 306 -33.27 3.66 14.24
CA ALA A 306 -32.09 3.54 13.40
C ALA A 306 -30.86 4.23 14.00
N GLN A 307 -29.69 3.70 13.68
CA GLN A 307 -28.40 4.31 13.97
C GLN A 307 -27.58 4.36 12.68
N ARG A 308 -26.92 5.48 12.46
CA ARG A 308 -26.09 5.76 11.28
C ARG A 308 -24.66 6.02 11.70
N PHE A 309 -23.73 5.34 11.03
CA PHE A 309 -22.28 5.42 11.26
C PHE A 309 -21.60 5.92 9.99
N VAL A 310 -20.75 6.92 10.14
CA VAL A 310 -20.01 7.54 9.04
C VAL A 310 -18.53 7.43 9.32
N PHE A 311 -17.78 6.89 8.35
CA PHE A 311 -16.34 6.68 8.44
C PHE A 311 -15.67 7.45 7.29
N ASP A 312 -14.76 8.39 7.61
CA ASP A 312 -13.91 9.10 6.66
C ASP A 312 -12.73 8.20 6.30
N VAL A 313 -12.82 7.55 5.13
CA VAL A 313 -11.85 6.58 4.64
C VAL A 313 -10.73 7.33 3.92
N VAL A 314 -9.52 7.23 4.44
CA VAL A 314 -8.35 7.95 3.91
C VAL A 314 -7.76 7.29 2.66
N GLU A 315 -8.11 6.03 2.40
CA GLU A 315 -7.64 5.28 1.25
C GLU A 315 -8.41 5.67 -0.01
N GLY A 316 -7.69 5.88 -1.10
CA GLY A 316 -8.35 6.08 -2.39
C GLY A 316 -9.09 4.82 -2.86
N ALA A 317 -10.33 4.95 -3.30
CA ALA A 317 -11.19 3.84 -3.73
C ALA A 317 -10.50 2.85 -4.71
N ALA A 318 -9.63 3.36 -5.58
CA ALA A 318 -8.88 2.55 -6.55
C ALA A 318 -7.80 1.65 -5.92
N ASN A 319 -7.48 1.85 -4.64
CA ASN A 319 -6.49 1.06 -3.90
C ASN A 319 -7.16 0.14 -2.86
N ILE A 320 -8.48 0.22 -2.70
CA ILE A 320 -9.21 -0.63 -1.76
C ILE A 320 -9.61 -1.93 -2.46
N GLU A 321 -9.26 -3.04 -1.85
CA GLU A 321 -9.66 -4.38 -2.29
C GLU A 321 -11.00 -4.78 -1.69
N LYS A 322 -11.21 -4.43 -0.39
CA LYS A 322 -12.37 -4.93 0.34
C LYS A 322 -12.81 -3.99 1.46
N LEU A 323 -14.13 -3.87 1.64
CA LEU A 323 -14.76 -3.25 2.80
C LEU A 323 -15.55 -4.33 3.56
N VAL A 324 -15.35 -4.40 4.88
CA VAL A 324 -16.07 -5.30 5.77
C VAL A 324 -16.69 -4.49 6.90
N VAL A 325 -18.01 -4.52 7.00
CA VAL A 325 -18.75 -3.91 8.09
C VAL A 325 -19.11 -5.00 9.11
N THR A 326 -18.80 -4.76 10.35
CA THR A 326 -19.28 -5.57 11.49
C THR A 326 -20.18 -4.68 12.33
N TRP A 327 -21.36 -5.16 12.65
CA TRP A 327 -22.26 -4.58 13.63
C TRP A 327 -22.66 -5.66 14.62
N ASP A 328 -22.53 -5.37 15.90
CA ASP A 328 -23.06 -6.16 16.99
C ASP A 328 -24.12 -5.35 17.75
N GLY A 329 -25.27 -5.99 17.98
CA GLY A 329 -26.39 -5.33 18.61
C GLY A 329 -27.66 -6.16 18.55
N THR A 330 -28.70 -5.61 19.13
CA THR A 330 -30.03 -6.23 19.20
C THR A 330 -31.12 -5.25 18.76
N SER A 331 -32.30 -5.78 18.51
CA SER A 331 -33.47 -4.99 18.20
C SER A 331 -34.70 -5.59 18.86
N SER A 332 -35.68 -4.76 19.21
CA SER A 332 -36.93 -5.20 19.82
C SER A 332 -38.11 -4.28 19.46
N HIS A 333 -39.30 -4.71 19.80
CA HIS A 333 -40.52 -3.92 19.63
C HIS A 333 -41.39 -4.08 20.88
N ASP A 334 -42.03 -2.99 21.36
CA ASP A 334 -42.74 -2.98 22.67
C ASP A 334 -43.96 -3.91 22.73
N ASP A 335 -44.59 -4.23 21.60
CA ASP A 335 -45.77 -5.09 21.56
C ASP A 335 -45.44 -6.59 21.75
N GLY A 336 -44.18 -6.94 21.90
CA GLY A 336 -43.76 -8.34 21.98
C GLY A 336 -44.02 -9.14 20.70
N SER A 337 -44.51 -8.49 19.64
CA SER A 337 -44.51 -9.08 18.32
C SER A 337 -43.08 -9.52 18.00
N ALA A 338 -42.97 -10.70 17.42
CA ALA A 338 -41.66 -11.31 17.19
C ALA A 338 -40.67 -10.25 16.69
N ASP A 339 -39.59 -10.11 17.43
CA ASP A 339 -38.46 -9.27 17.03
C ASP A 339 -38.17 -9.57 15.55
N GLN A 340 -38.43 -8.60 14.67
CA GLN A 340 -38.22 -8.77 13.23
C GLN A 340 -36.76 -8.54 12.88
N GLY A 341 -35.88 -8.33 13.87
CA GLY A 341 -34.47 -8.08 13.71
C GLY A 341 -34.16 -6.69 13.15
N ALA A 342 -32.88 -6.43 12.99
CA ALA A 342 -32.38 -5.24 12.32
C ALA A 342 -31.65 -5.63 11.03
N THR A 343 -31.65 -4.69 10.10
CA THR A 343 -30.92 -4.84 8.84
C THR A 343 -29.81 -3.79 8.76
N VAL A 344 -28.61 -4.22 8.42
CA VAL A 344 -27.48 -3.35 8.13
C VAL A 344 -27.58 -2.93 6.67
N TYR A 345 -27.51 -1.64 6.42
CA TYR A 345 -27.50 -1.04 5.10
C TYR A 345 -26.20 -0.27 4.91
N ILE A 346 -25.80 -0.10 3.66
CA ILE A 346 -24.71 0.78 3.27
C ILE A 346 -25.19 1.76 2.20
N TRP A 347 -24.70 3.01 2.26
CA TRP A 347 -25.00 4.00 1.24
C TRP A 347 -24.27 3.68 -0.05
N LYS A 348 -24.99 3.63 -1.16
CA LYS A 348 -24.46 3.34 -2.49
C LYS A 348 -25.18 4.20 -3.53
N ASN A 349 -24.45 5.04 -4.25
CA ASN A 349 -24.97 5.82 -5.40
C ASN A 349 -26.29 6.56 -5.15
N GLY A 350 -26.54 7.08 -3.94
CA GLY A 350 -27.70 7.89 -3.65
C GLY A 350 -28.84 7.19 -2.91
N ALA A 351 -28.66 5.94 -2.47
CA ALA A 351 -29.62 5.20 -1.66
C ALA A 351 -28.94 4.24 -0.68
N TYR A 352 -29.65 3.86 0.38
CA TYR A 352 -29.23 2.76 1.25
C TYR A 352 -29.62 1.41 0.64
N GLU A 353 -28.65 0.52 0.46
CA GLU A 353 -28.84 -0.85 0.03
C GLU A 353 -28.56 -1.83 1.18
N PRO A 354 -29.36 -2.92 1.36
CA PRO A 354 -29.05 -3.93 2.37
C PRO A 354 -27.66 -4.54 2.13
N LEU A 355 -26.85 -4.57 3.18
CA LEU A 355 -25.54 -5.18 3.14
C LEU A 355 -25.66 -6.71 3.18
N SER A 356 -25.12 -7.43 2.20
CA SER A 356 -25.23 -8.88 2.07
C SER A 356 -23.90 -9.62 2.22
N GLY A 357 -22.88 -8.98 2.81
CA GLY A 357 -21.55 -9.55 3.02
C GLY A 357 -20.45 -8.55 2.72
N ASP A 358 -19.23 -9.06 2.51
CA ASP A 358 -18.06 -8.24 2.19
C ASP A 358 -18.21 -7.57 0.81
N ILE A 359 -17.81 -6.30 0.71
CA ILE A 359 -17.82 -5.55 -0.55
C ILE A 359 -16.44 -5.67 -1.19
N THR A 360 -16.37 -6.30 -2.36
CA THR A 360 -15.11 -6.59 -3.09
C THR A 360 -15.10 -6.08 -4.53
N SER A 361 -16.18 -5.43 -4.97
CA SER A 361 -16.29 -4.81 -6.30
C SER A 361 -16.97 -3.45 -6.22
N ASP A 362 -16.71 -2.63 -7.23
CA ASP A 362 -17.36 -1.32 -7.38
C ASP A 362 -17.21 -0.42 -6.14
N ILE A 363 -16.07 -0.53 -5.45
CA ILE A 363 -15.81 0.14 -4.15
C ILE A 363 -16.12 1.63 -4.19
N GLY A 364 -15.80 2.30 -5.31
CA GLY A 364 -16.06 3.73 -5.47
C GLY A 364 -17.53 4.13 -5.39
N GLU A 365 -18.48 3.20 -5.56
CA GLU A 365 -19.92 3.47 -5.44
C GLU A 365 -20.38 3.59 -3.98
N TYR A 366 -19.57 3.08 -3.03
CA TYR A 366 -19.84 3.08 -1.59
C TYR A 366 -19.11 4.21 -0.84
N ILE A 367 -18.25 4.95 -1.52
CA ILE A 367 -17.53 6.09 -0.98
C ILE A 367 -18.09 7.36 -1.58
N ASP A 368 -18.59 8.27 -0.73
CA ASP A 368 -19.16 9.52 -1.19
C ASP A 368 -18.11 10.52 -1.70
N GLY A 369 -18.53 11.66 -2.23
CA GLY A 369 -17.63 12.70 -2.76
C GLY A 369 -16.72 13.36 -1.71
N ASN A 370 -16.91 13.08 -0.42
CA ASN A 370 -16.09 13.55 0.69
C ASN A 370 -15.15 12.48 1.23
N GLY A 371 -15.18 11.25 0.68
CA GLY A 371 -14.38 10.12 1.17
C GLY A 371 -15.08 9.26 2.21
N ASN A 372 -16.38 9.49 2.51
CA ASN A 372 -17.05 8.77 3.57
C ASN A 372 -17.69 7.47 3.09
N VAL A 373 -17.59 6.44 3.91
CA VAL A 373 -18.45 5.25 3.89
C VAL A 373 -19.52 5.43 4.95
N THR A 374 -20.81 5.35 4.56
CA THR A 374 -21.94 5.52 5.47
C THR A 374 -22.73 4.23 5.62
N VAL A 375 -22.84 3.76 6.86
CA VAL A 375 -23.58 2.57 7.27
C VAL A 375 -24.80 2.98 8.05
N LEU A 376 -25.95 2.35 7.79
CA LEU A 376 -27.19 2.52 8.55
C LEU A 376 -27.64 1.17 9.08
N VAL A 377 -27.92 1.09 10.37
CA VAL A 377 -28.60 -0.05 10.97
C VAL A 377 -30.02 0.37 11.32
N LYS A 378 -31.00 -0.37 10.86
CA LYS A 378 -32.41 -0.04 11.02
C LYS A 378 -33.18 -1.25 11.48
N GLN A 379 -34.03 -1.08 12.55
CA GLN A 379 -35.01 -2.08 12.96
C GLN A 379 -36.02 -2.31 11.84
N ASN A 380 -36.36 -3.57 11.56
CA ASN A 380 -37.22 -3.94 10.45
C ASN A 380 -38.72 -3.62 10.71
N ALA A 381 -39.15 -3.60 11.99
CA ALA A 381 -40.48 -3.19 12.38
C ALA A 381 -40.55 -1.69 12.72
N ALA A 382 -41.49 -0.98 12.15
CA ALA A 382 -41.74 0.41 12.49
C ALA A 382 -42.52 0.53 13.82
N THR A 383 -42.43 1.66 14.49
CA THR A 383 -43.32 2.06 15.57
C THR A 383 -44.76 2.10 15.05
N THR A 384 -45.68 1.56 15.81
CA THR A 384 -47.12 1.47 15.42
C THR A 384 -48.01 2.05 16.51
N ASP A 385 -49.14 2.64 16.10
CA ASP A 385 -50.23 3.01 17.02
C ASP A 385 -50.82 1.73 17.64
N ASP A 386 -50.92 1.67 18.97
CA ASP A 386 -51.44 0.52 19.72
C ASP A 386 -52.98 0.43 19.69
N GLY A 387 -53.65 1.39 19.04
CA GLY A 387 -55.11 1.50 18.94
C GLY A 387 -55.80 1.98 20.22
N MET A 388 -55.03 2.28 21.30
CA MET A 388 -55.54 2.78 22.58
C MET A 388 -55.02 4.19 22.89
N GLY A 389 -54.40 4.85 21.92
CA GLY A 389 -53.82 6.19 22.06
C GLY A 389 -52.36 6.19 22.57
N GLY A 390 -51.69 5.05 22.57
CA GLY A 390 -50.28 4.87 22.81
C GLY A 390 -49.52 4.41 21.56
N LEU A 391 -48.21 4.25 21.70
CA LEU A 391 -47.33 3.74 20.63
C LEU A 391 -46.63 2.48 21.10
N SER A 392 -46.54 1.50 20.22
CA SER A 392 -45.65 0.36 20.35
C SER A 392 -44.37 0.71 19.61
N HIS A 393 -43.30 0.92 20.37
CA HIS A 393 -42.05 1.52 19.86
C HIS A 393 -41.12 0.50 19.21
N SER A 394 -40.54 0.91 18.09
CA SER A 394 -39.38 0.31 17.46
C SER A 394 -38.13 0.66 18.28
N ARG A 395 -37.27 -0.32 18.57
CA ARG A 395 -36.04 -0.17 19.36
C ARG A 395 -34.86 -0.82 18.68
N LEU A 396 -33.71 -0.17 18.80
CA LEU A 396 -32.42 -0.66 18.30
C LEU A 396 -31.37 -0.43 19.38
N GLU A 397 -30.53 -1.42 19.63
CA GLU A 397 -29.42 -1.37 20.57
C GLU A 397 -28.15 -1.81 19.86
N THR A 398 -27.11 -0.97 19.88
CA THR A 398 -25.79 -1.28 19.33
C THR A 398 -24.79 -1.39 20.45
N ASP A 399 -24.05 -2.49 20.49
CA ASP A 399 -22.89 -2.71 21.34
C ASP A 399 -21.62 -2.25 20.64
N TYR A 400 -21.42 -2.70 19.39
CA TYR A 400 -20.19 -2.45 18.66
C TYR A 400 -20.43 -2.29 17.15
N VAL A 401 -19.64 -1.41 16.54
CA VAL A 401 -19.62 -1.26 15.09
C VAL A 401 -18.23 -0.90 14.58
N LYS A 402 -17.81 -1.56 13.50
CA LYS A 402 -16.56 -1.24 12.80
C LYS A 402 -16.67 -1.39 11.30
N LEU A 403 -15.84 -0.63 10.62
CA LEU A 403 -15.49 -0.81 9.21
C LEU A 403 -14.02 -1.23 9.12
N VAL A 404 -13.74 -2.31 8.38
CA VAL A 404 -12.37 -2.75 8.04
C VAL A 404 -12.15 -2.54 6.57
N VAL A 405 -11.08 -1.85 6.22
CA VAL A 405 -10.68 -1.51 4.85
C VAL A 405 -9.39 -2.25 4.52
N THR A 406 -9.46 -3.27 3.67
CA THR A 406 -8.28 -3.89 3.08
C THR A 406 -7.87 -3.07 1.86
N HIS A 407 -6.68 -2.54 1.88
CA HIS A 407 -6.16 -1.69 0.80
C HIS A 407 -4.73 -2.10 0.43
N HIS A 408 -4.26 -1.65 -0.73
CA HIS A 408 -2.94 -1.97 -1.24
C HIS A 408 -2.19 -0.72 -1.67
N HIS A 409 -0.89 -0.75 -1.41
CA HIS A 409 0.05 0.16 -2.05
C HIS A 409 0.40 -0.36 -3.45
N ARG A 410 0.84 0.54 -4.31
CA ARG A 410 1.21 0.19 -5.68
C ARG A 410 2.72 0.23 -5.84
N ASN A 411 3.31 -0.83 -6.40
CA ASN A 411 4.71 -0.83 -6.79
C ASN A 411 5.00 0.12 -7.97
N SER A 412 3.95 0.62 -8.62
CA SER A 412 4.05 1.63 -9.68
C SER A 412 2.79 2.48 -9.74
N ASN A 413 2.95 3.79 -10.00
CA ASN A 413 1.84 4.70 -10.31
C ASN A 413 1.48 4.70 -11.80
N LEU A 414 2.08 3.82 -12.60
CA LEU A 414 1.83 3.66 -14.03
C LEU A 414 0.81 2.54 -14.25
N THR A 415 0.06 2.63 -15.35
CA THR A 415 -0.89 1.60 -15.80
C THR A 415 -0.51 1.14 -17.20
N LEU A 416 -0.81 -0.13 -17.53
CA LEU A 416 -0.70 -0.75 -18.86
C LEU A 416 -2.06 -0.81 -19.52
#